data_4a6b50433c3e735d69b5b00325a3fb5c
#
_entry.id   4a6b50433c3e735d69b5b00325a3fb5c
#
_cell.length_a   1.000
_cell.length_b   1.000
_cell.length_c   1.000
_cell.angle_alpha   90.00
_cell.angle_beta   90.00
_cell.angle_gamma   90.00
#
_symmetry.space_group_name_H-M   'P 1'
#
loop_
_entity.id
_entity.type
_entity.pdbx_description
1 polymer ?
#
loop_
_entity_poly.entity_id
_entity_poly.type
_entity_poly.pdbx_seq_one_letter_code
_entity_poly.pdbx_strand_id
1 'polypeptide(L)'
;MRSIDTGINDHGSKYAVSGGAVAGRADIQALLRDLKRQKKFARATHNSWAAILTDDGQPIPIKGDDGEAGAGAVILRMLERAGLHDHVVIVTRWYGGVKLGGDRFRHVQEAVRIYLEAVR
;
A
#
# COMPACT_ATOMS: atom_id res chain seq x y z
N MET A 1 4.90 12.28 2.70
CA MET A 1 4.52 10.85 2.82
C MET A 1 4.63 10.41 4.27
N ARG A 2 3.66 9.66 4.72
CA ARG A 2 3.65 9.11 6.07
C ARG A 2 3.87 7.59 6.00
N SER A 3 4.81 7.06 6.78
CA SER A 3 5.09 5.63 6.88
C SER A 3 4.83 5.13 8.30
N ILE A 4 4.19 3.98 8.41
CA ILE A 4 3.79 3.39 9.69
C ILE A 4 4.27 1.94 9.73
N ASP A 5 5.00 1.57 10.79
CA ASP A 5 5.29 0.19 11.11
C ASP A 5 4.02 -0.42 11.69
N THR A 6 3.50 -1.46 11.04
CA THR A 6 2.22 -2.06 11.48
C THR A 6 2.38 -2.99 12.67
N GLY A 7 3.60 -3.42 12.95
CA GLY A 7 3.84 -4.45 13.98
C GLY A 7 3.43 -5.85 13.54
N ILE A 8 2.87 -6.02 12.35
CA ILE A 8 2.47 -7.34 11.85
C ILE A 8 3.71 -8.17 11.56
N ASN A 9 3.77 -9.35 12.17
CA ASN A 9 4.81 -10.34 11.91
C ASN A 9 4.13 -11.71 11.88
N ASP A 10 4.14 -12.34 10.72
CA ASP A 10 3.55 -13.68 10.54
C ASP A 10 4.60 -14.59 9.89
N HIS A 11 5.08 -15.58 10.64
CA HIS A 11 6.15 -16.48 10.20
C HIS A 11 7.36 -15.73 9.62
N GLY A 12 7.70 -14.60 10.24
CA GLY A 12 8.82 -13.75 9.82
C GLY A 12 8.50 -12.75 8.72
N SER A 13 7.35 -12.85 8.05
CA SER A 13 6.90 -11.79 7.12
C SER A 13 6.46 -10.58 7.92
N LYS A 14 6.98 -9.42 7.55
CA LYS A 14 6.70 -8.14 8.21
C LYS A 14 6.03 -7.19 7.23
N TYR A 15 5.22 -6.29 7.77
CA TYR A 15 4.44 -5.34 6.97
C TYR A 15 4.59 -3.93 7.49
N ALA A 16 4.63 -2.99 6.56
CA ALA A 16 4.50 -1.56 6.84
C ALA A 16 3.50 -0.97 5.85
N VAL A 17 2.97 0.19 6.18
CA VAL A 17 2.06 0.91 5.30
C VAL A 17 2.51 2.36 5.20
N SER A 18 2.46 2.89 3.99
CA SER A 18 2.85 4.27 3.70
C SER A 18 1.79 4.90 2.82
N GLY A 19 1.73 6.22 2.82
CA GLY A 19 0.82 6.90 1.92
C GLY A 19 1.05 8.39 1.89
N GLY A 20 0.35 9.03 0.97
CA GLY A 20 0.41 10.47 0.81
C GLY A 20 -0.54 10.95 -0.26
N ALA A 21 -0.80 12.26 -0.24
CA ALA A 21 -1.62 12.91 -1.25
C ALA A 21 -0.93 12.89 -2.61
N VAL A 22 -1.69 12.64 -3.66
CA VAL A 22 -1.20 12.59 -5.04
C VAL A 22 -2.18 13.29 -5.96
N ALA A 23 -1.66 13.98 -6.98
CA ALA A 23 -2.49 14.61 -8.00
C ALA A 23 -2.60 13.75 -9.26
N GLY A 24 -1.68 12.81 -9.47
CA GLY A 24 -1.67 11.97 -10.65
C GLY A 24 -0.66 10.83 -10.55
N ARG A 25 -0.52 10.09 -11.64
CA ARG A 25 0.38 8.92 -11.70
C ARG A 25 1.84 9.27 -11.44
N ALA A 26 2.29 10.43 -11.90
CA ALA A 26 3.67 10.86 -11.70
C ALA A 26 4.00 11.03 -10.22
N ASP A 27 3.06 11.56 -9.44
CA ASP A 27 3.23 11.70 -7.98
C ASP A 27 3.34 10.35 -7.30
N ILE A 28 2.56 9.37 -7.74
CA ILE A 28 2.63 8.02 -7.18
C ILE A 28 4.00 7.41 -7.43
N GLN A 29 4.52 7.53 -8.65
CA GLN A 29 5.85 7.03 -8.99
C GLN A 29 6.94 7.74 -8.19
N ALA A 30 6.79 9.05 -7.97
CA ALA A 30 7.72 9.82 -7.14
C ALA A 30 7.72 9.33 -5.69
N LEU A 31 6.55 9.09 -5.10
CA LEU A 31 6.45 8.57 -3.73
C LEU A 31 7.04 7.17 -3.61
N LEU A 32 6.80 6.29 -4.59
CA LEU A 32 7.40 4.96 -4.61
C LEU A 32 8.93 5.03 -4.68
N ARG A 33 9.47 5.92 -5.51
CA ARG A 33 10.93 6.13 -5.59
C ARG A 33 11.49 6.64 -4.27
N ASP A 34 10.83 7.62 -3.65
CA ASP A 34 11.26 8.19 -2.37
C ASP A 34 11.24 7.13 -1.27
N LEU A 35 10.21 6.30 -1.24
CA LEU A 35 10.13 5.21 -0.28
C LEU A 35 11.32 4.25 -0.44
N LYS A 36 11.63 3.86 -1.67
CA LYS A 36 12.71 2.90 -1.97
C LYS A 36 14.11 3.48 -1.78
N ARG A 37 14.28 4.79 -1.63
CA ARG A 37 15.55 5.40 -1.24
C ARG A 37 15.94 5.09 0.19
N GLN A 38 14.97 4.81 1.05
CA GLN A 38 15.23 4.37 2.41
C GLN A 38 15.68 2.92 2.38
N LYS A 39 16.83 2.62 2.99
CA LYS A 39 17.44 1.27 2.97
C LYS A 39 16.46 0.17 3.32
N LYS A 40 15.68 0.38 4.37
CA LYS A 40 14.68 -0.58 4.84
C LYS A 40 13.71 -0.97 3.73
N PHE A 41 13.16 0.00 3.02
CA PHE A 41 12.17 -0.23 1.98
C PHE A 41 12.80 -0.70 0.67
N ALA A 42 14.04 -0.34 0.40
CA ALA A 42 14.79 -0.86 -0.76
C ALA A 42 14.96 -2.37 -0.69
N ARG A 43 14.98 -2.95 0.51
CA ARG A 43 15.12 -4.39 0.74
C ARG A 43 13.79 -5.13 0.79
N ALA A 44 12.68 -4.43 0.68
CA ALA A 44 11.35 -5.04 0.73
C ALA A 44 11.14 -5.97 -0.46
N THR A 45 10.35 -7.01 -0.24
CA THR A 45 9.99 -7.96 -1.29
C THR A 45 8.92 -7.39 -2.20
N HIS A 46 7.92 -6.72 -1.61
CA HIS A 46 6.78 -6.15 -2.34
C HIS A 46 6.42 -4.78 -1.79
N ASN A 47 6.07 -3.85 -2.68
CA ASN A 47 5.48 -2.57 -2.35
C ASN A 47 4.20 -2.43 -3.19
N SER A 48 3.14 -3.09 -2.77
CA SER A 48 1.84 -3.05 -3.44
C SER A 48 1.14 -1.73 -3.15
N TRP A 49 0.38 -1.21 -4.09
CA TRP A 49 -0.24 0.10 -3.90
C TRP A 49 -1.54 0.23 -4.67
N ALA A 50 -2.36 1.21 -4.26
CA ALA A 50 -3.55 1.62 -4.99
C ALA A 50 -3.85 3.08 -4.71
N ALA A 51 -4.60 3.69 -5.61
CA ALA A 51 -5.10 5.04 -5.46
C ALA A 51 -6.39 5.20 -6.28
N ILE A 52 -7.24 6.13 -5.87
CA ILE A 52 -8.37 6.59 -6.67
C ILE A 52 -8.08 8.04 -7.01
N LEU A 53 -7.68 8.29 -8.26
CA LEU A 53 -7.41 9.64 -8.74
C LEU A 53 -8.72 10.29 -9.17
N THR A 54 -8.71 11.61 -9.30
CA THR A 54 -9.84 12.36 -9.84
C THR A 54 -9.40 12.99 -11.16
N ASP A 55 -10.15 12.71 -12.22
CA ASP A 55 -9.93 13.30 -13.53
C ASP A 55 -11.26 13.85 -14.04
N ASP A 56 -11.31 15.15 -14.23
CA ASP A 56 -12.51 15.86 -14.69
C ASP A 56 -13.74 15.49 -13.82
N GLY A 57 -13.54 15.45 -12.50
CA GLY A 57 -14.58 15.10 -11.54
C GLY A 57 -14.91 13.62 -11.45
N GLN A 58 -14.28 12.78 -12.25
CA GLN A 58 -14.55 11.34 -12.28
C GLN A 58 -13.46 10.57 -11.54
N PRO A 59 -13.84 9.53 -10.76
CA PRO A 59 -12.85 8.68 -10.09
C PRO A 59 -12.13 7.78 -11.07
N ILE A 60 -10.81 7.73 -10.96
CA ILE A 60 -9.95 6.86 -11.77
C ILE A 60 -9.19 5.92 -10.83
N PRO A 61 -9.67 4.68 -10.64
CA PRO A 61 -8.96 3.72 -9.79
C PRO A 61 -7.75 3.15 -10.50
N ILE A 62 -6.62 3.12 -9.79
CA ILE A 62 -5.38 2.55 -10.29
C ILE A 62 -4.67 1.76 -9.20
N LYS A 63 -3.90 0.75 -9.60
CA LYS A 63 -3.22 -0.13 -8.65
C LYS A 63 -1.97 -0.76 -9.24
N GLY A 64 -1.12 -1.26 -8.36
CA GLY A 64 0.05 -2.04 -8.72
C GLY A 64 0.34 -3.09 -7.66
N ASP A 65 0.48 -4.35 -8.07
CA ASP A 65 0.71 -5.47 -7.16
C ASP A 65 2.18 -5.60 -6.72
N ASP A 66 3.10 -5.19 -7.55
CA ASP A 66 4.55 -5.33 -7.31
C ASP A 66 4.93 -6.76 -6.92
N GLY A 67 4.40 -7.74 -7.64
CA GLY A 67 4.70 -9.15 -7.43
C GLY A 67 3.84 -9.86 -6.37
N GLU A 68 3.07 -9.13 -5.58
CA GLU A 68 2.10 -9.69 -4.62
C GLU A 68 0.74 -9.77 -5.30
N ALA A 69 0.51 -10.81 -6.09
CA ALA A 69 -0.69 -10.92 -6.93
C ALA A 69 -1.98 -10.72 -6.13
N GLY A 70 -2.80 -9.75 -6.53
CA GLY A 70 -4.07 -9.43 -5.90
C GLY A 70 -4.01 -8.40 -4.77
N ALA A 71 -2.82 -8.05 -4.28
CA ALA A 71 -2.70 -7.10 -3.17
C ALA A 71 -3.21 -5.70 -3.54
N GLY A 72 -2.91 -5.23 -4.75
CA GLY A 72 -3.40 -3.94 -5.23
C GLY A 72 -4.92 -3.84 -5.22
N ALA A 73 -5.60 -4.91 -5.62
CA ALA A 73 -7.07 -4.95 -5.62
C ALA A 73 -7.64 -4.89 -4.19
N VAL A 74 -6.99 -5.54 -3.24
CA VAL A 74 -7.39 -5.49 -1.82
C VAL A 74 -7.29 -4.06 -1.29
N ILE A 75 -6.17 -3.40 -1.55
CA ILE A 75 -5.96 -2.00 -1.15
C ILE A 75 -7.03 -1.11 -1.78
N LEU A 76 -7.20 -1.22 -3.09
CA LEU A 76 -8.15 -0.38 -3.85
C LEU A 76 -9.57 -0.49 -3.29
N ARG A 77 -10.04 -1.71 -3.01
CA ARG A 77 -11.36 -1.94 -2.46
C ARG A 77 -11.55 -1.21 -1.13
N MET A 78 -10.55 -1.19 -0.29
CA MET A 78 -10.62 -0.49 0.99
C MET A 78 -10.67 1.03 0.81
N LEU A 79 -9.91 1.56 -0.16
CA LEU A 79 -9.96 2.99 -0.48
C LEU A 79 -11.33 3.39 -1.02
N GLU A 80 -11.94 2.55 -1.84
CA GLU A 80 -13.30 2.77 -2.35
C GLU A 80 -14.32 2.83 -1.21
N ARG A 81 -14.25 1.88 -0.28
CA ARG A 81 -15.14 1.85 0.89
C ARG A 81 -14.95 3.06 1.81
N ALA A 82 -13.72 3.51 1.96
CA ALA A 82 -13.39 4.66 2.79
C ALA A 82 -13.68 6.00 2.11
N GLY A 83 -13.91 5.99 0.79
CA GLY A 83 -14.09 7.22 0.01
C GLY A 83 -12.82 8.07 -0.05
N LEU A 84 -11.64 7.46 0.06
CA LEU A 84 -10.37 8.17 0.03
C LEU A 84 -9.90 8.36 -1.41
N HIS A 85 -9.91 9.60 -1.89
CA HIS A 85 -9.49 9.97 -3.24
C HIS A 85 -8.23 10.82 -3.21
N ASP A 86 -7.52 10.84 -4.33
CA ASP A 86 -6.31 11.64 -4.54
C ASP A 86 -5.26 11.38 -3.46
N HIS A 87 -5.11 10.09 -3.14
CA HIS A 87 -4.24 9.60 -2.09
C HIS A 87 -3.77 8.20 -2.47
N VAL A 88 -2.47 7.95 -2.39
CA VAL A 88 -1.93 6.61 -2.60
C VAL A 88 -1.69 5.93 -1.26
N VAL A 89 -2.01 4.65 -1.17
CA VAL A 89 -1.66 3.79 -0.03
C VAL A 89 -0.77 2.66 -0.54
N ILE A 90 0.38 2.49 0.10
CA ILE A 90 1.40 1.50 -0.26
C ILE A 90 1.55 0.53 0.90
N VAL A 91 1.37 -0.75 0.64
CA VAL A 91 1.63 -1.81 1.63
C VAL A 91 2.95 -2.48 1.28
N THR A 92 3.89 -2.41 2.20
CA THR A 92 5.22 -2.99 2.05
C THR A 92 5.29 -4.31 2.80
N ARG A 93 5.83 -5.34 2.16
CA ARG A 93 6.06 -6.64 2.78
C ARG A 93 7.51 -7.07 2.63
N TRP A 94 8.09 -7.53 3.75
CA TRP A 94 9.36 -8.22 3.79
C TRP A 94 9.06 -9.71 3.99
N TYR A 95 9.33 -10.51 2.98
CA TYR A 95 9.05 -11.96 3.00
C TYR A 95 9.93 -12.66 4.05
N GLY A 96 9.31 -13.49 4.88
CA GLY A 96 9.98 -14.19 5.97
C GLY A 96 10.41 -15.63 5.68
N GLY A 97 10.28 -16.07 4.42
CA GLY A 97 10.68 -17.43 4.02
C GLY A 97 9.56 -18.46 4.05
N VAL A 98 8.38 -18.11 4.56
CA VAL A 98 7.21 -18.99 4.62
C VAL A 98 6.07 -18.40 3.81
N LYS A 99 5.50 -19.18 2.91
CA LYS A 99 4.34 -18.74 2.13
C LYS A 99 3.11 -18.66 3.02
N LEU A 100 2.43 -17.51 2.99
CA LEU A 100 1.26 -17.26 3.84
C LEU A 100 -0.06 -17.60 3.16
N GLY A 101 -0.06 -17.86 1.85
CA GLY A 101 -1.30 -18.16 1.12
C GLY A 101 -2.30 -16.99 1.23
N GLY A 102 -3.56 -17.32 1.52
CA GLY A 102 -4.62 -16.31 1.65
C GLY A 102 -4.46 -15.36 2.84
N ASP A 103 -3.72 -15.74 3.86
CA ASP A 103 -3.48 -14.89 5.04
C ASP A 103 -2.77 -13.60 4.69
N ARG A 104 -1.98 -13.57 3.61
CA ARG A 104 -1.32 -12.36 3.16
C ARG A 104 -2.31 -11.23 2.87
N PHE A 105 -3.49 -11.55 2.35
CA PHE A 105 -4.52 -10.54 2.05
C PHE A 105 -5.13 -9.96 3.32
N ARG A 106 -5.31 -10.76 4.35
CA ARG A 106 -5.76 -10.29 5.65
C ARG A 106 -4.76 -9.30 6.24
N HIS A 107 -3.47 -9.55 6.09
CA HIS A 107 -2.42 -8.63 6.54
C HIS A 107 -2.41 -7.33 5.74
N VAL A 108 -2.64 -7.42 4.43
CA VAL A 108 -2.78 -6.21 3.59
C VAL A 108 -3.97 -5.38 4.07
N GLN A 109 -5.11 -6.00 4.34
CA GLN A 109 -6.30 -5.31 4.86
C GLN A 109 -6.00 -4.62 6.20
N GLU A 110 -5.34 -5.33 7.12
CA GLU A 110 -4.99 -4.78 8.42
C GLU A 110 -4.05 -3.58 8.30
N ALA A 111 -3.05 -3.69 7.43
CA ALA A 111 -2.12 -2.59 7.19
C ALA A 111 -2.85 -1.34 6.67
N VAL A 112 -3.74 -1.51 5.71
CA VAL A 112 -4.54 -0.39 5.18
C VAL A 112 -5.43 0.21 6.26
N ARG A 113 -6.06 -0.63 7.08
CA ARG A 113 -6.91 -0.15 8.18
C ARG A 113 -6.12 0.71 9.17
N ILE A 114 -4.91 0.26 9.53
CA ILE A 114 -4.01 1.02 10.41
C ILE A 114 -3.72 2.39 9.80
N TYR A 115 -3.41 2.42 8.50
CA TYR A 115 -3.14 3.68 7.81
C TYR A 115 -4.36 4.62 7.83
N LEU A 116 -5.53 4.11 7.45
CA LEU A 116 -6.76 4.89 7.38
C LEU A 116 -7.14 5.48 8.73
N GLU A 117 -6.96 4.74 9.81
CA GLU A 117 -7.20 5.24 11.16
C GLU A 117 -6.22 6.34 11.55
N ALA A 118 -4.98 6.24 11.11
CA ALA A 118 -3.93 7.21 11.45
C ALA A 118 -4.08 8.55 10.73
N VAL A 119 -4.69 8.56 9.54
CA VAL A 119 -4.81 9.78 8.71
C VAL A 119 -6.20 10.42 8.76
N ARG A 120 -7.05 9.96 9.60
CA ARG A 120 -8.35 10.59 9.84
C ARG A 120 -8.23 12.00 10.36
#